data_d18697ea8c746c66f47d860cd83838a8
#
_entry.id   d18697ea8c746c66f47d860cd83838a8
#
_cell.length_a   1.000
_cell.length_b   1.000
_cell.length_c   1.000
_cell.angle_alpha   90.00
_cell.angle_beta   90.00
_cell.angle_gamma   90.00
#
_symmetry.space_group_name_H-M   'P 1'
#
loop_
_entity.id
_entity.type
_entity.pdbx_description
1 polymer ?
#
loop_
_entity_poly.entity_id
_entity_poly.type
_entity_poly.pdbx_seq_one_letter_code
_entity_poly.pdbx_strand_id
1 'polypeptide(L)'
;MRKTLLAAVAAAATVFSVSSVAEENYTLRLAQTWGPNSPVLGETVQHMADMAETMSDGRLQIRIDPSNKHKAPFGIFDLVRNGQYDMGHTASYYYKGSIPNAMYFTTIPFGLIAPEMYAWFYHGEGMELMQKVYEPYGMLSFPGGNTGNQMGGWFREEINSLEDLQGLKMRTPGFAGEVMSELGVAVTNLPPGELYTALERGTVDAVEWVGPALDFQMGFHQIAKYYYSGWQEPGAEVQFLINKKTWEELPKDLQEILRVAMRTAAYDMYIQSTHQSGVAWDRMKEDYPDVTHKVFPPEVIDALRSTTNR
;
A
#
# COMPACT_ATOMS: atom_id res chain seq x y z
N MET A 1 41.79 -68.37 50.78
CA MET A 1 40.41 -68.46 50.29
C MET A 1 39.76 -67.09 50.47
N ARG A 2 39.71 -66.24 49.45
CA ARG A 2 38.92 -65.00 49.43
C ARG A 2 38.22 -64.95 48.08
N LYS A 3 36.89 -65.05 48.07
CA LYS A 3 36.05 -64.92 46.91
C LYS A 3 35.76 -63.44 46.74
N THR A 4 36.19 -62.86 45.61
CA THR A 4 35.84 -61.51 45.17
C THR A 4 34.61 -61.58 44.28
N LEU A 5 33.49 -61.00 44.76
CA LEU A 5 32.30 -60.72 43.92
C LEU A 5 32.55 -59.48 43.07
N LEU A 6 32.49 -59.63 41.77
CA LEU A 6 32.36 -58.50 40.84
C LEU A 6 30.85 -58.18 40.69
N ALA A 7 30.45 -56.99 41.14
CA ALA A 7 29.14 -56.43 40.84
C ALA A 7 29.20 -55.65 39.51
N ALA A 8 28.52 -56.11 38.49
CA ALA A 8 28.32 -55.38 37.22
C ALA A 8 27.19 -54.39 37.39
N VAL A 9 27.54 -53.08 37.33
CA VAL A 9 26.53 -52.01 37.26
C VAL A 9 26.22 -51.77 35.78
N ALA A 10 25.03 -52.22 35.35
CA ALA A 10 24.50 -51.91 34.04
C ALA A 10 23.85 -50.49 34.09
N ALA A 11 24.52 -49.49 33.54
CA ALA A 11 23.94 -48.17 33.33
C ALA A 11 23.02 -48.19 32.11
N ALA A 12 21.71 -48.19 32.35
CA ALA A 12 20.71 -48.01 31.30
C ALA A 12 20.69 -46.54 30.85
N ALA A 13 21.33 -46.25 29.75
CA ALA A 13 21.26 -44.96 29.05
C ALA A 13 19.87 -44.90 28.37
N THR A 14 18.91 -44.23 28.98
CA THR A 14 17.63 -43.86 28.35
C THR A 14 17.91 -42.77 27.32
N VAL A 15 18.02 -43.13 26.05
CA VAL A 15 18.08 -42.20 24.92
C VAL A 15 16.67 -41.65 24.79
N PHE A 16 16.44 -40.43 25.28
CA PHE A 16 15.28 -39.63 24.89
C PHE A 16 15.41 -39.27 23.42
N SER A 17 14.76 -40.07 22.57
CA SER A 17 14.52 -39.65 21.19
C SER A 17 13.56 -38.47 21.23
N VAL A 18 14.11 -37.24 21.16
CA VAL A 18 13.33 -36.06 20.85
C VAL A 18 12.91 -36.26 19.39
N SER A 19 11.66 -36.74 19.21
CA SER A 19 11.06 -36.68 17.88
C SER A 19 10.99 -35.23 17.49
N SER A 20 11.90 -34.80 16.62
CA SER A 20 11.75 -33.53 15.90
C SER A 20 10.45 -33.65 15.11
N VAL A 21 9.39 -33.07 15.62
CA VAL A 21 8.21 -32.80 14.81
C VAL A 21 8.71 -31.86 13.72
N ALA A 22 8.76 -32.33 12.49
CA ALA A 22 9.08 -31.48 11.36
C ALA A 22 8.10 -30.30 11.40
N GLU A 23 8.62 -29.09 11.60
CA GLU A 23 7.79 -27.89 11.61
C GLU A 23 7.19 -27.73 10.22
N GLU A 24 5.87 -27.56 10.17
CA GLU A 24 5.14 -27.43 8.91
C GLU A 24 5.46 -26.09 8.25
N ASN A 25 5.79 -26.14 6.95
CA ASN A 25 6.11 -24.96 6.15
C ASN A 25 4.85 -24.45 5.43
N TYR A 26 4.66 -23.16 5.44
CA TYR A 26 3.54 -22.46 4.82
C TYR A 26 4.04 -21.55 3.71
N THR A 27 3.47 -21.67 2.52
CA THR A 27 3.77 -20.77 1.40
C THR A 27 2.50 -20.05 1.00
N LEU A 28 2.49 -18.72 1.16
CA LEU A 28 1.40 -17.86 0.77
C LEU A 28 1.71 -17.17 -0.57
N ARG A 29 0.71 -17.02 -1.42
CA ARG A 29 0.82 -16.25 -2.65
C ARG A 29 0.21 -14.89 -2.45
N LEU A 30 0.96 -13.82 -2.76
CA LEU A 30 0.53 -12.44 -2.65
C LEU A 30 0.47 -11.79 -4.03
N ALA A 31 -0.70 -11.23 -4.40
CA ALA A 31 -0.86 -10.37 -5.57
C ALA A 31 -0.74 -8.90 -5.16
N GLN A 32 0.03 -8.10 -5.92
CA GLN A 32 0.12 -6.67 -5.67
C GLN A 32 -0.34 -5.83 -6.87
N THR A 33 -0.93 -4.67 -6.59
CA THR A 33 -1.32 -3.68 -7.61
C THR A 33 -0.14 -3.14 -8.41
N TRP A 34 1.02 -3.14 -7.80
CA TRP A 34 2.24 -2.52 -8.30
C TRP A 34 2.92 -3.38 -9.35
N GLY A 35 3.64 -2.70 -10.27
CA GLY A 35 4.48 -3.36 -11.26
C GLY A 35 5.73 -4.03 -10.65
N PRO A 36 6.50 -4.76 -11.47
CA PRO A 36 7.78 -5.30 -11.02
C PRO A 36 8.75 -4.17 -10.67
N ASN A 37 9.57 -4.38 -9.64
CA ASN A 37 10.57 -3.41 -9.17
C ASN A 37 9.98 -2.04 -8.83
N SER A 38 8.73 -1.99 -8.37
CA SER A 38 8.09 -0.76 -7.93
C SER A 38 8.77 -0.28 -6.64
N PRO A 39 9.44 0.90 -6.67
CA PRO A 39 10.08 1.41 -5.46
C PRO A 39 9.05 1.78 -4.41
N VAL A 40 9.48 1.85 -3.18
CA VAL A 40 8.65 2.12 -2.01
C VAL A 40 7.49 1.11 -1.88
N LEU A 41 6.52 1.12 -2.79
CA LEU A 41 5.31 0.29 -2.75
C LEU A 41 5.61 -1.22 -2.86
N GLY A 42 6.39 -1.63 -3.87
CA GLY A 42 6.77 -3.03 -4.07
C GLY A 42 7.89 -3.48 -3.12
N GLU A 43 8.79 -2.57 -2.78
CA GLU A 43 9.86 -2.82 -1.80
C GLU A 43 9.30 -3.13 -0.42
N THR A 44 8.24 -2.42 0.00
CA THR A 44 7.53 -2.69 1.26
C THR A 44 6.98 -4.11 1.33
N VAL A 45 6.40 -4.61 0.23
CA VAL A 45 5.88 -5.98 0.17
C VAL A 45 7.00 -7.00 0.28
N GLN A 46 8.13 -6.76 -0.40
CA GLN A 46 9.30 -7.63 -0.32
C GLN A 46 9.89 -7.61 1.10
N HIS A 47 10.04 -6.44 1.69
CA HIS A 47 10.55 -6.29 3.06
C HIS A 47 9.67 -7.04 4.08
N MET A 48 8.35 -6.93 3.96
CA MET A 48 7.41 -7.69 4.78
C MET A 48 7.62 -9.21 4.63
N ALA A 49 7.78 -9.69 3.39
CA ALA A 49 7.98 -11.10 3.11
C ALA A 49 9.30 -11.63 3.69
N ASP A 50 10.39 -10.87 3.52
CA ASP A 50 11.73 -11.22 4.04
C ASP A 50 11.74 -11.26 5.57
N MET A 51 11.04 -10.32 6.23
CA MET A 51 10.89 -10.33 7.69
C MET A 51 10.09 -11.54 8.17
N ALA A 52 8.98 -11.86 7.50
CA ALA A 52 8.15 -13.01 7.86
C ALA A 52 8.93 -14.32 7.73
N GLU A 53 9.70 -14.50 6.65
CA GLU A 53 10.56 -15.67 6.44
C GLU A 53 11.65 -15.76 7.51
N THR A 54 12.36 -14.65 7.76
CA THR A 54 13.44 -14.60 8.76
C THR A 54 12.95 -14.88 10.17
N MET A 55 11.86 -14.24 10.61
CA MET A 55 11.32 -14.41 11.96
C MET A 55 10.72 -15.80 12.20
N SER A 56 10.28 -16.47 11.13
CA SER A 56 9.71 -17.82 11.21
C SER A 56 10.72 -18.95 11.01
N ASP A 57 12.00 -18.63 10.89
CA ASP A 57 13.06 -19.60 10.53
C ASP A 57 12.75 -20.35 9.22
N GLY A 58 12.21 -19.64 8.22
CA GLY A 58 11.84 -20.16 6.90
C GLY A 58 10.50 -20.90 6.85
N ARG A 59 9.76 -21.01 7.95
CA ARG A 59 8.47 -21.70 8.01
C ARG A 59 7.36 -20.97 7.25
N LEU A 60 7.42 -19.64 7.17
CA LEU A 60 6.44 -18.81 6.45
C LEU A 60 7.10 -18.11 5.27
N GLN A 61 6.78 -18.55 4.08
CA GLN A 61 7.26 -17.95 2.83
C GLN A 61 6.13 -17.24 2.10
N ILE A 62 6.41 -16.05 1.55
CA ILE A 62 5.45 -15.26 0.79
C ILE A 62 5.96 -15.06 -0.63
N ARG A 63 5.24 -15.61 -1.61
CA ARG A 63 5.55 -15.48 -3.04
C ARG A 63 4.78 -14.31 -3.64
N ILE A 64 5.49 -13.28 -4.06
CA ILE A 64 4.93 -12.04 -4.56
C ILE A 64 4.76 -12.11 -6.08
N ASP A 65 3.54 -11.84 -6.54
CA ASP A 65 3.21 -11.72 -7.95
C ASP A 65 2.85 -10.25 -8.27
N PRO A 66 3.69 -9.53 -9.04
CA PRO A 66 3.41 -8.17 -9.49
C PRO A 66 2.30 -8.13 -10.54
N SER A 67 1.76 -6.92 -10.78
CA SER A 67 0.59 -6.71 -11.68
C SER A 67 0.78 -7.22 -13.11
N ASN A 68 1.99 -7.20 -13.62
CA ASN A 68 2.29 -7.73 -14.97
C ASN A 68 2.19 -9.26 -15.05
N LYS A 69 2.20 -9.98 -13.93
CA LYS A 69 2.05 -11.43 -13.87
C LYS A 69 0.58 -11.86 -13.81
N HIS A 70 -0.21 -11.29 -12.91
CA HIS A 70 -1.62 -11.66 -12.76
C HIS A 70 -2.58 -10.83 -13.66
N LYS A 71 -2.10 -9.72 -14.26
CA LYS A 71 -2.84 -8.88 -15.23
C LYS A 71 -4.12 -8.21 -14.70
N ALA A 72 -4.28 -8.12 -13.38
CA ALA A 72 -5.46 -7.54 -12.73
C ALA A 72 -5.06 -6.53 -11.63
N PRO A 73 -4.42 -5.40 -11.97
CA PRO A 73 -3.89 -4.45 -10.96
C PRO A 73 -4.95 -3.92 -10.01
N PHE A 74 -6.18 -3.72 -10.47
CA PHE A 74 -7.31 -3.30 -9.63
C PHE A 74 -8.21 -4.44 -9.15
N GLY A 75 -7.89 -5.67 -9.54
CA GLY A 75 -8.64 -6.87 -9.17
C GLY A 75 -8.15 -7.57 -7.90
N ILE A 76 -7.22 -6.99 -7.14
CA ILE A 76 -6.57 -7.64 -6.00
C ILE A 76 -7.58 -8.13 -4.96
N PHE A 77 -8.59 -7.31 -4.64
CA PHE A 77 -9.64 -7.69 -3.72
C PHE A 77 -10.35 -8.98 -4.16
N ASP A 78 -10.76 -9.08 -5.43
CA ASP A 78 -11.45 -10.26 -5.94
C ASP A 78 -10.54 -11.49 -6.04
N LEU A 79 -9.26 -11.31 -6.42
CA LEU A 79 -8.28 -12.39 -6.46
C LEU A 79 -8.10 -13.05 -5.09
N VAL A 80 -8.03 -12.25 -4.02
CA VAL A 80 -7.89 -12.75 -2.65
C VAL A 80 -9.21 -13.31 -2.11
N ARG A 81 -10.33 -12.60 -2.31
CA ARG A 81 -11.65 -13.05 -1.89
C ARG A 81 -12.00 -14.42 -2.46
N ASN A 82 -11.68 -14.65 -3.73
CA ASN A 82 -12.00 -15.90 -4.41
C ASN A 82 -10.96 -17.01 -4.19
N GLY A 83 -9.94 -16.79 -3.34
CA GLY A 83 -8.90 -17.77 -3.01
C GLY A 83 -7.92 -18.07 -4.14
N GLN A 84 -7.86 -17.22 -5.17
CA GLN A 84 -6.84 -17.34 -6.23
C GLN A 84 -5.46 -16.89 -5.71
N TYR A 85 -5.46 -16.02 -4.72
CA TYR A 85 -4.32 -15.59 -3.94
C TYR A 85 -4.68 -15.61 -2.46
N ASP A 86 -3.69 -15.87 -1.62
CA ASP A 86 -3.82 -15.92 -0.16
C ASP A 86 -3.82 -14.51 0.44
N MET A 87 -3.03 -13.63 -0.15
CA MET A 87 -2.82 -12.25 0.27
C MET A 87 -2.89 -11.30 -0.91
N GLY A 88 -3.10 -10.02 -0.60
CA GLY A 88 -3.00 -8.93 -1.55
C GLY A 88 -2.34 -7.70 -0.95
N HIS A 89 -1.77 -6.84 -1.80
CA HIS A 89 -1.30 -5.51 -1.41
C HIS A 89 -1.79 -4.47 -2.41
N THR A 90 -2.61 -3.51 -1.94
CA THR A 90 -3.35 -2.58 -2.79
C THR A 90 -3.83 -1.37 -1.99
N ALA A 91 -4.41 -0.38 -2.68
CA ALA A 91 -5.15 0.71 -2.03
C ALA A 91 -6.66 0.43 -2.07
N SER A 92 -7.35 0.65 -0.95
CA SER A 92 -8.75 0.25 -0.80
C SER A 92 -9.72 1.03 -1.70
N TYR A 93 -9.38 2.22 -2.14
CA TYR A 93 -10.21 2.99 -3.05
C TYR A 93 -10.31 2.38 -4.46
N TYR A 94 -9.41 1.48 -4.87
CA TYR A 94 -9.48 0.84 -6.19
C TYR A 94 -10.66 -0.12 -6.35
N TYR A 95 -11.23 -0.60 -5.25
CA TYR A 95 -12.41 -1.46 -5.27
C TYR A 95 -13.63 -0.84 -4.57
N LYS A 96 -13.72 0.50 -4.58
CA LYS A 96 -14.87 1.24 -4.01
C LYS A 96 -16.23 0.79 -4.53
N GLY A 97 -16.29 0.31 -5.76
CA GLY A 97 -17.51 -0.23 -6.34
C GLY A 97 -18.02 -1.51 -5.66
N SER A 98 -17.12 -2.30 -5.05
CA SER A 98 -17.45 -3.51 -4.30
C SER A 98 -17.63 -3.24 -2.80
N ILE A 99 -16.80 -2.38 -2.24
CA ILE A 99 -16.82 -2.01 -0.80
C ILE A 99 -16.64 -0.50 -0.68
N PRO A 100 -17.70 0.32 -0.77
CA PRO A 100 -17.58 1.78 -0.69
C PRO A 100 -16.90 2.26 0.59
N ASN A 101 -17.23 1.65 1.73
CA ASN A 101 -16.68 2.04 3.03
C ASN A 101 -15.18 1.73 3.19
N ALA A 102 -14.58 0.94 2.30
CA ALA A 102 -13.13 0.67 2.36
C ALA A 102 -12.29 1.92 2.06
N MET A 103 -12.81 2.89 1.32
CA MET A 103 -12.10 4.12 0.97
C MET A 103 -11.63 4.91 2.20
N TYR A 104 -12.40 4.88 3.29
CA TYR A 104 -12.06 5.58 4.54
C TYR A 104 -10.75 5.10 5.19
N PHE A 105 -10.27 3.91 4.86
CA PHE A 105 -9.03 3.35 5.39
C PHE A 105 -7.81 3.65 4.52
N THR A 106 -7.98 4.32 3.39
CA THR A 106 -6.84 4.81 2.59
C THR A 106 -6.55 6.26 2.91
N THR A 107 -7.47 7.17 2.63
CA THR A 107 -7.28 8.60 2.88
C THR A 107 -8.60 9.35 2.72
N ILE A 108 -8.68 10.52 3.35
CA ILE A 108 -9.77 11.48 3.14
C ILE A 108 -9.11 12.83 2.83
N PRO A 109 -9.56 13.56 1.79
CA PRO A 109 -9.01 14.87 1.51
C PRO A 109 -9.08 15.80 2.74
N PHE A 110 -8.01 16.52 3.02
CA PHE A 110 -7.83 17.35 4.21
C PHE A 110 -7.94 16.61 5.56
N GLY A 111 -7.88 15.27 5.54
CA GLY A 111 -8.04 14.40 6.72
C GLY A 111 -6.73 14.16 7.47
N LEU A 112 -6.61 12.95 8.04
CA LEU A 112 -5.50 12.56 8.90
C LEU A 112 -4.19 12.41 8.11
N ILE A 113 -3.11 12.88 8.68
CA ILE A 113 -1.74 12.58 8.22
C ILE A 113 -1.32 11.17 8.69
N ALA A 114 -0.25 10.63 8.13
CA ALA A 114 0.21 9.27 8.40
C ALA A 114 0.35 8.93 9.91
N PRO A 115 1.00 9.75 10.76
CA PRO A 115 1.09 9.46 12.20
C PRO A 115 -0.28 9.41 12.90
N GLU A 116 -1.23 10.26 12.48
CA GLU A 116 -2.58 10.30 13.03
C GLU A 116 -3.39 9.07 12.58
N MET A 117 -3.23 8.63 11.32
CA MET A 117 -3.83 7.40 10.84
C MET A 117 -3.33 6.18 11.62
N TYR A 118 -2.02 6.07 11.86
CA TYR A 118 -1.48 4.98 12.68
C TYR A 118 -1.95 5.03 14.13
N ALA A 119 -2.09 6.24 14.72
CA ALA A 119 -2.67 6.40 16.05
C ALA A 119 -4.13 5.91 16.06
N TRP A 120 -4.92 6.27 15.06
CA TRP A 120 -6.30 5.81 14.91
C TRP A 120 -6.39 4.30 14.70
N PHE A 121 -5.57 3.72 13.82
CA PHE A 121 -5.56 2.28 13.58
C PHE A 121 -5.19 1.47 14.82
N TYR A 122 -4.10 1.83 15.49
CA TYR A 122 -3.51 0.95 16.53
C TYR A 122 -3.90 1.31 17.97
N HIS A 123 -4.40 2.51 18.20
CA HIS A 123 -4.79 2.99 19.54
C HIS A 123 -6.21 3.58 19.60
N GLY A 124 -6.85 3.76 18.44
CA GLY A 124 -8.25 4.12 18.32
C GLY A 124 -9.09 2.92 17.85
N GLU A 125 -10.20 3.21 17.15
CA GLU A 125 -11.16 2.21 16.68
C GLU A 125 -10.90 1.76 15.23
N GLY A 126 -9.86 2.29 14.58
CA GLY A 126 -9.62 2.12 13.13
C GLY A 126 -9.47 0.67 12.71
N MET A 127 -8.70 -0.15 13.45
CA MET A 127 -8.54 -1.57 13.14
C MET A 127 -9.84 -2.35 13.32
N GLU A 128 -10.61 -2.06 14.37
CA GLU A 128 -11.89 -2.73 14.60
C GLU A 128 -12.90 -2.41 13.50
N LEU A 129 -13.00 -1.13 13.12
CA LEU A 129 -13.88 -0.68 12.05
C LEU A 129 -13.46 -1.28 10.70
N MET A 130 -12.16 -1.32 10.42
CA MET A 130 -11.63 -1.94 9.21
C MET A 130 -12.03 -3.41 9.14
N GLN A 131 -11.82 -4.19 10.20
CA GLN A 131 -12.21 -5.61 10.19
C GLN A 131 -13.73 -5.77 9.97
N LYS A 132 -14.57 -4.96 10.60
CA LYS A 132 -16.04 -5.00 10.40
C LYS A 132 -16.43 -4.76 8.93
N VAL A 133 -15.72 -3.91 8.21
CA VAL A 133 -15.98 -3.64 6.79
C VAL A 133 -15.61 -4.83 5.91
N TYR A 134 -14.53 -5.55 6.23
CA TYR A 134 -14.04 -6.67 5.42
C TYR A 134 -14.61 -8.04 5.80
N GLU A 135 -15.10 -8.20 7.04
CA GLU A 135 -15.63 -9.48 7.56
C GLU A 135 -16.73 -10.10 6.68
N PRO A 136 -17.72 -9.34 6.14
CA PRO A 136 -18.78 -9.92 5.30
C PRO A 136 -18.25 -10.55 4.01
N TYR A 137 -17.04 -10.23 3.61
CA TYR A 137 -16.39 -10.73 2.40
C TYR A 137 -15.43 -11.89 2.67
N GLY A 138 -15.33 -12.36 3.93
CA GLY A 138 -14.40 -13.41 4.31
C GLY A 138 -12.93 -12.97 4.22
N MET A 139 -12.67 -11.72 4.49
CA MET A 139 -11.35 -11.09 4.36
C MET A 139 -10.92 -10.44 5.67
N LEU A 140 -9.61 -10.34 5.85
CA LEU A 140 -8.95 -9.49 6.83
C LEU A 140 -8.17 -8.41 6.10
N SER A 141 -8.11 -7.22 6.69
CA SER A 141 -7.30 -6.11 6.18
C SER A 141 -6.41 -5.55 7.27
N PHE A 142 -5.18 -5.21 6.89
CA PHE A 142 -4.17 -4.60 7.77
C PHE A 142 -3.54 -3.40 7.08
N PRO A 143 -3.12 -2.37 7.83
CA PRO A 143 -2.28 -1.32 7.27
C PRO A 143 -1.07 -1.92 6.55
N GLY A 144 -0.83 -1.48 5.34
CA GLY A 144 0.17 -2.06 4.44
C GLY A 144 1.26 -1.08 4.02
N GLY A 145 1.18 0.16 4.48
CA GLY A 145 2.15 1.21 4.24
C GLY A 145 1.50 2.55 3.93
N ASN A 146 2.13 3.61 4.34
CA ASN A 146 1.64 4.96 4.11
C ASN A 146 2.61 5.74 3.23
N THR A 147 2.10 6.36 2.17
CA THR A 147 2.94 7.17 1.26
C THR A 147 3.34 8.52 1.85
N GLY A 148 2.77 8.89 2.99
CA GLY A 148 2.86 10.23 3.52
C GLY A 148 1.96 11.21 2.75
N ASN A 149 2.24 12.50 2.91
CA ASN A 149 1.51 13.54 2.21
C ASN A 149 1.85 13.51 0.71
N GLN A 150 0.84 13.30 -0.12
CA GLN A 150 1.00 13.25 -1.56
C GLN A 150 0.92 14.64 -2.20
N MET A 151 1.42 14.75 -3.42
CA MET A 151 1.30 15.94 -4.25
C MET A 151 -0.04 15.96 -4.99
N GLY A 152 -0.53 17.17 -5.33
CA GLY A 152 -1.80 17.38 -6.04
C GLY A 152 -1.81 16.93 -7.49
N GLY A 153 -0.65 16.58 -8.03
CA GLY A 153 -0.48 16.01 -9.36
C GLY A 153 0.29 16.87 -10.34
N TRP A 154 0.47 16.30 -11.53
CA TRP A 154 1.14 16.89 -12.69
C TRP A 154 0.13 17.35 -13.71
N PHE A 155 0.26 18.59 -14.15
CA PHE A 155 -0.65 19.26 -15.08
C PHE A 155 0.13 19.76 -16.30
N ARG A 156 -0.45 19.59 -17.48
CA ARG A 156 0.12 20.15 -18.73
C ARG A 156 -0.04 21.67 -18.78
N GLU A 157 -1.18 22.15 -18.29
CA GLU A 157 -1.53 23.57 -18.25
C GLU A 157 -1.67 24.04 -16.80
N GLU A 158 -1.46 25.32 -16.60
CA GLU A 158 -1.58 25.93 -15.27
C GLU A 158 -3.06 26.10 -14.88
N ILE A 159 -3.38 25.80 -13.63
CA ILE A 159 -4.69 26.03 -13.04
C ILE A 159 -4.67 27.37 -12.29
N ASN A 160 -5.37 28.36 -12.80
CA ASN A 160 -5.44 29.69 -12.26
C ASN A 160 -6.79 30.03 -11.63
N SER A 161 -7.85 29.25 -11.94
CA SER A 161 -9.22 29.48 -11.51
C SER A 161 -10.04 28.18 -11.47
N LEU A 162 -11.27 28.25 -10.97
CA LEU A 162 -12.24 27.14 -11.02
C LEU A 162 -12.68 26.80 -12.45
N GLU A 163 -12.67 27.77 -13.35
CA GLU A 163 -12.99 27.57 -14.76
C GLU A 163 -12.01 26.62 -15.44
N ASP A 164 -10.74 26.63 -15.05
CA ASP A 164 -9.70 25.77 -15.62
C ASP A 164 -9.91 24.27 -15.25
N LEU A 165 -10.75 24.00 -14.25
CA LEU A 165 -11.13 22.63 -13.90
C LEU A 165 -12.24 22.08 -14.81
N GLN A 166 -13.00 22.94 -15.51
CA GLN A 166 -14.15 22.50 -16.29
C GLN A 166 -13.72 21.69 -17.52
N GLY A 167 -14.09 20.40 -17.52
CA GLY A 167 -13.75 19.48 -18.61
C GLY A 167 -12.30 19.03 -18.64
N LEU A 168 -11.46 19.44 -17.69
CA LEU A 168 -10.08 18.95 -17.53
C LEU A 168 -10.11 17.42 -17.40
N LYS A 169 -9.40 16.71 -18.26
CA LYS A 169 -9.29 15.24 -18.15
C LYS A 169 -8.17 14.89 -17.17
N MET A 170 -8.53 14.36 -16.03
CA MET A 170 -7.57 14.04 -14.98
C MET A 170 -7.68 12.60 -14.50
N ARG A 171 -6.53 11.95 -14.32
CA ARG A 171 -6.47 10.72 -13.56
C ARG A 171 -6.24 11.04 -12.10
N THR A 172 -7.21 10.69 -11.26
CA THR A 172 -7.12 10.72 -9.80
C THR A 172 -8.10 9.72 -9.18
N PRO A 173 -7.67 8.90 -8.20
CA PRO A 173 -8.55 7.87 -7.61
C PRO A 173 -9.33 8.38 -6.39
N GLY A 174 -10.15 7.50 -5.82
CA GLY A 174 -10.72 7.66 -4.49
C GLY A 174 -11.63 8.86 -4.31
N PHE A 175 -11.67 9.40 -3.11
CA PHE A 175 -12.44 10.61 -2.77
C PHE A 175 -11.97 11.83 -3.54
N ALA A 176 -10.68 11.97 -3.80
CA ALA A 176 -10.17 13.06 -4.62
C ALA A 176 -10.82 13.08 -6.00
N GLY A 177 -10.98 11.91 -6.62
CA GLY A 177 -11.68 11.78 -7.89
C GLY A 177 -13.14 12.20 -7.82
N GLU A 178 -13.84 11.86 -6.73
CA GLU A 178 -15.23 12.28 -6.52
C GLU A 178 -15.36 13.79 -6.36
N VAL A 179 -14.52 14.39 -5.51
CA VAL A 179 -14.48 15.84 -5.29
C VAL A 179 -14.16 16.60 -6.56
N MET A 180 -13.13 16.18 -7.32
CA MET A 180 -12.77 16.80 -8.60
C MET A 180 -13.89 16.67 -9.64
N SER A 181 -14.57 15.53 -9.69
CA SER A 181 -15.70 15.30 -10.59
C SER A 181 -16.89 16.24 -10.31
N GLU A 182 -17.19 16.50 -9.03
CA GLU A 182 -18.24 17.46 -8.64
C GLU A 182 -17.89 18.91 -9.04
N LEU A 183 -16.60 19.22 -9.16
CA LEU A 183 -16.10 20.51 -9.62
C LEU A 183 -15.92 20.60 -11.15
N GLY A 184 -16.40 19.61 -11.91
CA GLY A 184 -16.46 19.63 -13.36
C GLY A 184 -15.27 18.98 -14.07
N VAL A 185 -14.34 18.34 -13.34
CA VAL A 185 -13.24 17.59 -13.92
C VAL A 185 -13.72 16.28 -14.52
N ALA A 186 -13.29 15.94 -15.72
CA ALA A 186 -13.51 14.63 -16.34
C ALA A 186 -12.54 13.59 -15.77
N VAL A 187 -12.95 12.96 -14.66
CA VAL A 187 -12.08 12.06 -13.89
C VAL A 187 -12.07 10.65 -14.48
N THR A 188 -10.89 10.05 -14.51
CA THR A 188 -10.69 8.63 -14.82
C THR A 188 -9.78 7.98 -13.79
N ASN A 189 -9.91 6.67 -13.62
CA ASN A 189 -9.04 5.87 -12.75
C ASN A 189 -8.30 4.83 -13.60
N LEU A 190 -7.08 5.17 -14.00
CA LEU A 190 -6.18 4.29 -14.76
C LEU A 190 -5.17 3.61 -13.83
N PRO A 191 -4.79 2.36 -14.11
CA PRO A 191 -3.77 1.67 -13.32
C PRO A 191 -2.38 2.28 -13.53
N PRO A 192 -1.46 2.11 -12.55
CA PRO A 192 -0.15 2.75 -12.56
C PRO A 192 0.64 2.60 -13.85
N GLY A 193 0.63 1.40 -14.45
CA GLY A 193 1.38 1.12 -15.68
C GLY A 193 0.89 1.84 -16.93
N GLU A 194 -0.26 2.53 -16.88
CA GLU A 194 -0.84 3.25 -18.02
C GLU A 194 -0.67 4.77 -17.93
N LEU A 195 -0.26 5.32 -16.76
CA LEU A 195 -0.31 6.75 -16.48
C LEU A 195 0.62 7.58 -17.37
N TYR A 196 1.86 7.14 -17.56
CA TYR A 196 2.82 7.83 -18.42
C TYR A 196 2.28 7.97 -19.85
N THR A 197 1.84 6.84 -20.43
CA THR A 197 1.32 6.82 -21.81
C THR A 197 0.04 7.63 -21.95
N ALA A 198 -0.85 7.61 -20.95
CA ALA A 198 -2.08 8.39 -20.97
C ALA A 198 -1.80 9.89 -20.95
N LEU A 199 -0.85 10.34 -20.12
CA LEU A 199 -0.40 11.74 -20.09
C LEU A 199 0.33 12.13 -21.37
N GLU A 200 1.27 11.30 -21.85
CA GLU A 200 2.04 11.54 -23.07
C GLU A 200 1.14 11.74 -24.30
N ARG A 201 0.15 10.86 -24.47
CA ARG A 201 -0.77 10.89 -25.61
C ARG A 201 -1.90 11.93 -25.49
N GLY A 202 -2.01 12.62 -24.34
CA GLY A 202 -3.09 13.58 -24.08
C GLY A 202 -4.47 12.90 -23.89
N THR A 203 -4.48 11.61 -23.56
CA THR A 203 -5.70 10.94 -23.10
C THR A 203 -6.19 11.56 -21.80
N VAL A 204 -5.25 11.99 -20.95
CA VAL A 204 -5.48 12.86 -19.80
C VAL A 204 -4.60 14.09 -19.88
N ASP A 205 -5.06 15.21 -19.33
CA ASP A 205 -4.36 16.50 -19.27
C ASP A 205 -3.58 16.64 -17.96
N ALA A 206 -3.97 15.86 -16.94
CA ALA A 206 -3.32 15.83 -15.65
C ALA A 206 -3.34 14.42 -15.04
N VAL A 207 -2.32 14.12 -14.22
CA VAL A 207 -2.24 12.88 -13.44
C VAL A 207 -1.86 13.20 -12.00
N GLU A 208 -2.55 12.60 -11.09
CA GLU A 208 -2.14 12.47 -9.70
C GLU A 208 -1.63 11.03 -9.51
N TRP A 209 -0.48 10.87 -8.81
CA TRP A 209 0.07 9.55 -8.53
C TRP A 209 0.44 9.40 -7.05
N VAL A 210 1.54 9.95 -6.59
CA VAL A 210 1.93 9.88 -5.18
C VAL A 210 2.65 11.18 -4.77
N GLY A 211 3.93 11.28 -5.07
CA GLY A 211 4.79 12.38 -4.64
C GLY A 211 6.18 12.25 -5.26
N PRO A 212 7.12 13.15 -4.90
CA PRO A 212 8.37 13.32 -5.64
C PRO A 212 9.14 12.02 -5.90
N ALA A 213 9.23 11.12 -4.92
CA ALA A 213 9.99 9.87 -5.07
C ALA A 213 9.45 8.99 -6.20
N LEU A 214 8.13 8.76 -6.22
CA LEU A 214 7.50 7.86 -7.17
C LEU A 214 7.18 8.57 -8.50
N ASP A 215 6.75 9.83 -8.42
CA ASP A 215 6.37 10.62 -9.60
C ASP A 215 7.57 10.91 -10.51
N PHE A 216 8.74 11.19 -9.92
CA PHE A 216 9.97 11.39 -10.67
C PHE A 216 10.37 10.14 -11.47
N GLN A 217 10.20 8.96 -10.89
CA GLN A 217 10.49 7.70 -11.57
C GLN A 217 9.48 7.37 -12.68
N MET A 218 8.24 7.85 -12.55
CA MET A 218 7.23 7.73 -13.60
C MET A 218 7.50 8.62 -14.81
N GLY A 219 8.39 9.61 -14.68
CA GLY A 219 8.81 10.47 -15.79
C GLY A 219 7.81 11.57 -16.16
N PHE A 220 6.80 11.87 -15.34
CA PHE A 220 5.77 12.88 -15.64
C PHE A 220 6.34 14.27 -15.90
N HIS A 221 7.45 14.62 -15.22
CA HIS A 221 8.19 15.87 -15.40
C HIS A 221 8.69 16.11 -16.85
N GLN A 222 8.79 15.06 -17.66
CA GLN A 222 9.18 15.16 -19.08
C GLN A 222 8.02 15.63 -19.97
N ILE A 223 6.77 15.50 -19.49
CA ILE A 223 5.55 15.76 -20.26
C ILE A 223 4.79 16.96 -19.73
N ALA A 224 4.61 17.03 -18.40
CA ALA A 224 3.87 18.08 -17.73
C ALA A 224 4.82 18.98 -16.94
N LYS A 225 4.56 20.31 -16.95
CA LYS A 225 5.45 21.31 -16.37
C LYS A 225 4.99 21.85 -15.03
N TYR A 226 3.72 21.68 -14.69
CA TYR A 226 3.13 22.22 -13.47
C TYR A 226 2.92 21.12 -12.46
N TYR A 227 3.60 21.20 -11.32
CA TYR A 227 3.54 20.23 -10.24
C TYR A 227 2.91 20.85 -9.00
N TYR A 228 1.72 20.41 -8.64
CA TYR A 228 0.91 21.04 -7.61
C TYR A 228 1.09 20.39 -6.24
N SER A 229 1.10 21.24 -5.19
CA SER A 229 1.03 20.79 -3.80
C SER A 229 -0.25 20.02 -3.53
N GLY A 230 -0.15 19.05 -2.62
CA GLY A 230 -1.27 18.17 -2.27
C GLY A 230 -2.33 18.83 -1.40
N TRP A 231 -3.53 18.32 -1.55
CA TRP A 231 -4.71 18.65 -0.74
C TRP A 231 -5.54 17.38 -0.44
N GLN A 232 -5.41 16.37 -1.29
CA GLN A 232 -6.29 15.22 -1.41
C GLN A 232 -5.89 14.05 -0.51
N GLU A 233 -4.60 13.82 -0.32
CA GLU A 233 -4.06 12.63 0.34
C GLU A 233 -2.97 13.01 1.35
N PRO A 234 -3.36 13.52 2.54
CA PRO A 234 -2.39 13.91 3.56
C PRO A 234 -1.67 12.73 4.20
N GLY A 235 -2.23 11.52 4.09
CA GLY A 235 -1.64 10.27 4.55
C GLY A 235 -2.31 9.09 3.86
N ALA A 236 -1.86 8.73 2.64
CA ALA A 236 -2.49 7.65 1.89
C ALA A 236 -1.96 6.29 2.34
N GLU A 237 -2.82 5.54 3.01
CA GLU A 237 -2.55 4.18 3.49
C GLU A 237 -2.93 3.14 2.44
N VAL A 238 -1.99 2.29 2.08
CA VAL A 238 -2.27 1.06 1.34
C VAL A 238 -2.47 -0.10 2.32
N GLN A 239 -2.95 -1.25 1.84
CA GLN A 239 -3.40 -2.32 2.72
C GLN A 239 -2.85 -3.67 2.30
N PHE A 240 -2.55 -4.51 3.28
CA PHE A 240 -2.47 -5.93 3.12
C PHE A 240 -3.86 -6.54 3.30
N LEU A 241 -4.30 -7.29 2.31
CA LEU A 241 -5.52 -8.10 2.35
C LEU A 241 -5.14 -9.56 2.58
N ILE A 242 -5.90 -10.29 3.39
CA ILE A 242 -5.68 -11.72 3.64
C ILE A 242 -7.02 -12.44 3.55
N ASN A 243 -7.07 -13.57 2.84
CA ASN A 243 -8.20 -14.46 2.88
C ASN A 243 -8.37 -15.01 4.29
N LYS A 244 -9.55 -14.84 4.89
CA LYS A 244 -9.80 -15.23 6.30
C LYS A 244 -9.54 -16.72 6.54
N LYS A 245 -9.89 -17.59 5.58
CA LYS A 245 -9.64 -19.02 5.68
C LYS A 245 -8.13 -19.33 5.72
N THR A 246 -7.35 -18.73 4.83
CA THR A 246 -5.89 -18.86 4.84
C THR A 246 -5.30 -18.40 6.18
N TRP A 247 -5.79 -17.27 6.72
CA TRP A 247 -5.34 -16.78 8.02
C TRP A 247 -5.64 -17.76 9.15
N GLU A 248 -6.83 -18.36 9.16
CA GLU A 248 -7.26 -19.32 10.19
C GLU A 248 -6.49 -20.66 10.11
N GLU A 249 -5.97 -21.02 8.95
CA GLU A 249 -5.13 -22.23 8.75
C GLU A 249 -3.69 -22.03 9.25
N LEU A 250 -3.23 -20.79 9.43
CA LEU A 250 -1.90 -20.53 9.99
C LEU A 250 -1.84 -20.79 11.50
N PRO A 251 -0.77 -21.42 12.01
CA PRO A 251 -0.48 -21.48 13.44
C PRO A 251 -0.43 -20.08 14.07
N LYS A 252 -0.75 -19.99 15.36
CA LYS A 252 -0.84 -18.70 16.06
C LYS A 252 0.47 -17.91 16.07
N ASP A 253 1.60 -18.57 16.18
CA ASP A 253 2.93 -17.95 16.11
C ASP A 253 3.19 -17.36 14.72
N LEU A 254 2.82 -18.04 13.63
CA LEU A 254 2.96 -17.52 12.27
C LEU A 254 1.97 -16.38 11.98
N GLN A 255 0.76 -16.44 12.54
CA GLN A 255 -0.18 -15.30 12.49
C GLN A 255 0.45 -14.05 13.15
N GLU A 256 1.11 -14.23 14.32
CA GLU A 256 1.75 -13.12 15.04
C GLU A 256 2.95 -12.58 14.27
N ILE A 257 3.81 -13.46 13.75
CA ILE A 257 4.95 -13.09 12.92
C ILE A 257 4.49 -12.28 11.71
N LEU A 258 3.47 -12.75 10.99
CA LEU A 258 2.93 -12.06 9.82
C LEU A 258 2.37 -10.68 10.19
N ARG A 259 1.63 -10.59 11.31
CA ARG A 259 1.10 -9.32 11.79
C ARG A 259 2.20 -8.32 12.14
N VAL A 260 3.26 -8.75 12.81
CA VAL A 260 4.40 -7.91 13.14
C VAL A 260 5.15 -7.47 11.88
N ALA A 261 5.37 -8.40 10.93
CA ALA A 261 6.01 -8.09 9.65
C ALA A 261 5.24 -7.04 8.85
N MET A 262 3.92 -7.21 8.71
CA MET A 262 3.05 -6.23 8.02
C MET A 262 3.09 -4.86 8.70
N ARG A 263 2.96 -4.81 10.04
CA ARG A 263 3.00 -3.54 10.78
C ARG A 263 4.33 -2.83 10.66
N THR A 264 5.43 -3.57 10.77
CA THR A 264 6.78 -3.00 10.66
C THR A 264 7.03 -2.46 9.24
N ALA A 265 6.72 -3.25 8.21
CA ALA A 265 6.89 -2.84 6.82
C ALA A 265 6.01 -1.61 6.48
N ALA A 266 4.79 -1.56 6.99
CA ALA A 266 3.89 -0.42 6.78
C ALA A 266 4.47 0.89 7.34
N TYR A 267 5.00 0.85 8.55
CA TYR A 267 5.62 2.04 9.16
C TYR A 267 6.93 2.42 8.47
N ASP A 268 7.75 1.44 8.11
CA ASP A 268 8.99 1.67 7.38
C ASP A 268 8.75 2.31 6.01
N MET A 269 7.70 1.90 5.29
CA MET A 269 7.28 2.54 4.04
C MET A 269 7.08 4.05 4.21
N TYR A 270 6.43 4.49 5.28
CA TYR A 270 6.22 5.91 5.54
C TYR A 270 7.54 6.67 5.72
N ILE A 271 8.46 6.09 6.48
CA ILE A 271 9.80 6.67 6.71
C ILE A 271 10.58 6.72 5.40
N GLN A 272 10.60 5.63 4.66
CA GLN A 272 11.27 5.50 3.37
C GLN A 272 10.71 6.50 2.34
N SER A 273 9.38 6.55 2.20
CA SER A 273 8.70 7.47 1.28
C SER A 273 9.04 8.93 1.58
N THR A 274 9.02 9.30 2.87
CA THR A 274 9.35 10.65 3.32
C THR A 274 10.79 11.03 2.96
N HIS A 275 11.74 10.14 3.25
CA HIS A 275 13.16 10.36 2.94
C HIS A 275 13.40 10.46 1.43
N GLN A 276 12.93 9.47 0.68
CA GLN A 276 13.13 9.43 -0.78
C GLN A 276 12.46 10.59 -1.50
N SER A 277 11.29 11.05 -1.01
CA SER A 277 10.61 12.22 -1.58
C SER A 277 11.41 13.51 -1.37
N GLY A 278 12.07 13.69 -0.23
CA GLY A 278 12.99 14.81 0.00
C GLY A 278 14.16 14.81 -0.99
N VAL A 279 14.82 13.66 -1.14
CA VAL A 279 15.94 13.49 -2.09
C VAL A 279 15.49 13.73 -3.55
N ALA A 280 14.36 13.15 -3.95
CA ALA A 280 13.83 13.30 -5.30
C ALA A 280 13.39 14.74 -5.58
N TRP A 281 12.84 15.43 -4.57
CA TRP A 281 12.46 16.84 -4.67
C TRP A 281 13.65 17.75 -4.97
N ASP A 282 14.75 17.59 -4.25
CA ASP A 282 15.96 18.38 -4.46
C ASP A 282 16.57 18.10 -5.83
N ARG A 283 16.68 16.84 -6.21
CA ARG A 283 17.16 16.44 -7.53
C ARG A 283 16.28 16.98 -8.66
N MET A 284 14.96 16.97 -8.50
CA MET A 284 14.04 17.50 -9.52
C MET A 284 14.27 19.01 -9.74
N LYS A 285 14.50 19.77 -8.67
CA LYS A 285 14.80 21.22 -8.78
C LYS A 285 16.14 21.49 -9.50
N GLU A 286 17.13 20.62 -9.30
CA GLU A 286 18.44 20.77 -9.94
C GLU A 286 18.42 20.34 -11.41
N ASP A 287 17.87 19.17 -11.71
CA ASP A 287 17.92 18.54 -13.03
C ASP A 287 16.84 19.06 -13.99
N TYR A 288 15.70 19.56 -13.46
CA TYR A 288 14.52 19.96 -14.25
C TYR A 288 13.99 21.35 -13.83
N PRO A 289 14.78 22.42 -14.02
CA PRO A 289 14.41 23.77 -13.60
C PRO A 289 13.19 24.33 -14.34
N ASP A 290 12.78 23.72 -15.46
CA ASP A 290 11.57 24.08 -16.21
C ASP A 290 10.28 23.58 -15.54
N VAL A 291 10.36 22.67 -14.57
CA VAL A 291 9.22 22.24 -13.78
C VAL A 291 8.85 23.32 -12.77
N THR A 292 7.64 23.81 -12.84
CA THR A 292 7.13 24.84 -11.95
C THR A 292 6.29 24.22 -10.84
N HIS A 293 6.76 24.33 -9.59
CA HIS A 293 5.98 23.99 -8.43
C HIS A 293 4.90 25.04 -8.16
N LYS A 294 3.66 24.59 -7.94
CA LYS A 294 2.48 25.44 -7.73
C LYS A 294 1.70 25.02 -6.49
N VAL A 295 0.95 25.97 -5.98
CA VAL A 295 -0.15 25.76 -5.04
C VAL A 295 -1.43 26.15 -5.77
N PHE A 296 -2.51 25.38 -5.59
CA PHE A 296 -3.79 25.77 -6.19
C PHE A 296 -4.25 27.13 -5.66
N PRO A 297 -4.92 27.94 -6.49
CA PRO A 297 -5.49 29.20 -6.06
C PRO A 297 -6.39 29.04 -4.82
N PRO A 298 -6.46 30.03 -3.92
CA PRO A 298 -7.28 29.95 -2.71
C PRO A 298 -8.74 29.56 -3.00
N GLU A 299 -9.35 30.14 -4.03
CA GLU A 299 -10.73 29.81 -4.42
C GLU A 299 -10.90 28.34 -4.83
N VAL A 300 -9.90 27.75 -5.49
CA VAL A 300 -9.91 26.32 -5.85
C VAL A 300 -9.80 25.47 -4.60
N ILE A 301 -8.89 25.79 -3.68
CA ILE A 301 -8.74 25.08 -2.41
C ILE A 301 -10.01 25.19 -1.56
N ASP A 302 -10.65 26.35 -1.50
CA ASP A 302 -11.89 26.54 -0.76
C ASP A 302 -13.05 25.71 -1.37
N ALA A 303 -13.13 25.65 -2.68
CA ALA A 303 -14.11 24.82 -3.38
C ALA A 303 -13.86 23.32 -3.13
N LEU A 304 -12.60 22.85 -3.23
CA LEU A 304 -12.21 21.47 -2.92
C LEU A 304 -12.58 21.09 -1.48
N ARG A 305 -12.26 21.95 -0.52
CA ARG A 305 -12.59 21.74 0.90
C ARG A 305 -14.10 21.73 1.14
N SER A 306 -14.83 22.68 0.57
CA SER A 306 -16.28 22.76 0.72
C SER A 306 -16.98 21.54 0.13
N THR A 307 -16.50 21.04 -1.02
CA THR A 307 -17.03 19.83 -1.67
C THR A 307 -16.70 18.57 -0.84
N THR A 308 -15.50 18.47 -0.28
CA THR A 308 -15.12 17.36 0.59
C THR A 308 -16.02 17.23 1.82
N ASN A 309 -16.51 18.34 2.37
CA ASN A 309 -17.32 18.37 3.60
C ASN A 309 -18.82 18.09 3.36
N ARG A 310 -19.25 17.85 2.13
CA ARG A 310 -20.63 17.49 1.77
C ARG A 310 -20.85 15.99 1.74
#